data_b5dba3b1895cba3c4034f915c68a0e25
#
_entry.id   b5dba3b1895cba3c4034f915c68a0e25
#
_cell.length_a   1.000
_cell.length_b   1.000
_cell.length_c   1.000
_cell.angle_alpha   90.00
_cell.angle_beta   90.00
_cell.angle_gamma   90.00
#
_symmetry.space_group_name_H-M   'P 1'
#
loop_
_entity.id
_entity.type
_entity.pdbx_description
1 polymer ?
#
loop_
_entity_poly.entity_id
_entity_poly.type
_entity_poly.pdbx_seq_one_letter_code
_entity_poly.pdbx_strand_id
1 'polypeptide(L)'
;MFAVRRETWQSTELSIPEKKPALTLARADTSKAPEWTRRYDMRPIKGLMIDGQQPEHEPDAVTEFWIQDDPPRPLDFLSLTAICDSFVPRIFVRKMGRYPAGTISLTTYFHADTALLSTQGTHHVLGLARATRFGLGYHDQSAEIWSDQQQLLATSHQVVYFKA
;
A
#
# COMPACT_ATOMS: atom_id res chain seq x y z
N MET A 1 6.02 -30.76 -24.42
CA MET A 1 5.32 -29.60 -23.82
C MET A 1 4.51 -30.14 -22.64
N PHE A 2 4.97 -29.92 -21.41
CA PHE A 2 4.25 -30.39 -20.23
C PHE A 2 3.15 -29.36 -19.91
N ALA A 3 1.88 -29.74 -20.08
CA ALA A 3 0.77 -28.93 -19.60
C ALA A 3 0.76 -29.02 -18.08
N VAL A 4 1.25 -27.99 -17.41
CA VAL A 4 1.11 -27.86 -15.96
C VAL A 4 -0.36 -27.56 -15.69
N ARG A 5 -1.10 -28.57 -15.24
CA ARG A 5 -2.47 -28.40 -14.77
C ARG A 5 -2.40 -27.58 -13.49
N ARG A 6 -2.74 -26.29 -13.54
CA ARG A 6 -2.83 -25.46 -12.34
C ARG A 6 -4.00 -25.96 -11.50
N GLU A 7 -3.77 -26.19 -10.22
CA GLU A 7 -4.85 -26.46 -9.29
C GLU A 7 -5.75 -25.23 -9.19
N THR A 8 -7.04 -25.48 -9.00
CA THR A 8 -8.05 -24.42 -8.80
C THR A 8 -8.28 -24.11 -7.32
N TRP A 9 -7.62 -24.86 -6.42
CA TRP A 9 -7.73 -24.62 -4.98
C TRP A 9 -7.07 -23.30 -4.60
N GLN A 10 -7.79 -22.51 -3.80
CA GLN A 10 -7.34 -21.22 -3.28
C GLN A 10 -7.72 -21.09 -1.81
N SER A 11 -6.84 -20.53 -1.02
CA SER A 11 -7.08 -20.13 0.36
C SER A 11 -6.36 -18.83 0.65
N THR A 12 -6.98 -17.94 1.43
CA THR A 12 -6.34 -16.74 1.97
C THR A 12 -6.37 -16.85 3.48
N GLU A 13 -5.21 -17.04 4.09
CA GLU A 13 -5.07 -17.21 5.54
C GLU A 13 -5.16 -15.88 6.31
N LEU A 14 -4.97 -14.76 5.60
CA LEU A 14 -5.13 -13.44 6.14
C LEU A 14 -6.57 -12.96 5.99
N SER A 15 -7.03 -12.20 6.97
CA SER A 15 -8.28 -11.47 6.89
C SER A 15 -8.05 -10.03 7.35
N ILE A 16 -8.77 -9.11 6.74
CA ILE A 16 -8.80 -7.73 7.22
C ILE A 16 -10.18 -7.42 7.79
N PRO A 17 -10.26 -6.67 8.89
CA PRO A 17 -11.53 -6.18 9.38
C PRO A 17 -12.23 -5.32 8.33
N GLU A 18 -13.56 -5.36 8.33
CA GLU A 18 -14.36 -4.49 7.48
C GLU A 18 -13.96 -3.02 7.68
N LYS A 19 -13.79 -2.30 6.60
CA LYS A 19 -13.43 -0.88 6.60
C LYS A 19 -14.57 -0.04 6.03
N LYS A 20 -14.63 1.21 6.49
CA LYS A 20 -15.56 2.19 5.88
C LYS A 20 -15.28 2.28 4.38
N PRO A 21 -16.31 2.38 3.53
CA PRO A 21 -16.13 2.53 2.09
C PRO A 21 -15.27 3.75 1.74
N ALA A 22 -14.40 3.63 0.74
CA ALA A 22 -13.45 4.67 0.36
C ALA A 22 -14.11 6.06 0.21
N LEU A 23 -15.23 6.13 -0.51
CA LEU A 23 -15.91 7.40 -0.81
C LEU A 23 -16.55 8.08 0.41
N THR A 24 -16.62 7.41 1.55
CA THR A 24 -17.07 8.02 2.82
C THR A 24 -15.95 8.73 3.58
N LEU A 25 -14.71 8.55 3.14
CA LEU A 25 -13.52 9.16 3.74
C LEU A 25 -13.06 10.37 2.93
N ALA A 26 -12.49 11.36 3.61
CA ALA A 26 -11.88 12.50 2.93
C ALA A 26 -10.67 12.07 2.11
N ARG A 27 -10.48 12.67 0.94
CA ARG A 27 -9.26 12.53 0.15
C ARG A 27 -8.11 13.25 0.86
N ALA A 28 -6.93 12.66 0.78
CA ALA A 28 -5.70 13.26 1.27
C ALA A 28 -5.37 14.59 0.57
N ASP A 29 -5.00 15.62 1.32
CA ASP A 29 -4.36 16.81 0.73
C ASP A 29 -2.90 16.51 0.39
N THR A 30 -2.61 16.37 -0.90
CA THR A 30 -1.27 16.10 -1.42
C THR A 30 -0.55 17.37 -1.89
N SER A 31 -1.07 18.57 -1.60
CA SER A 31 -0.52 19.86 -2.08
C SER A 31 0.93 20.10 -1.66
N LYS A 32 1.31 19.60 -0.49
CA LYS A 32 2.68 19.69 0.07
C LYS A 32 3.47 18.39 0.01
N ALA A 33 2.89 17.34 -0.56
CA ALA A 33 3.49 16.03 -0.71
C ALA A 33 4.30 15.92 -2.02
N PRO A 34 5.14 14.89 -2.19
CA PRO A 34 5.83 14.65 -3.45
C PRO A 34 4.87 14.56 -4.65
N GLU A 35 5.32 15.04 -5.82
CA GLU A 35 4.47 15.16 -7.03
C GLU A 35 3.79 13.86 -7.44
N TRP A 36 4.44 12.71 -7.24
CA TRP A 36 3.86 11.41 -7.58
C TRP A 36 2.57 11.09 -6.81
N THR A 37 2.38 11.65 -5.61
CA THR A 37 1.18 11.41 -4.80
C THR A 37 -0.08 11.96 -5.46
N ARG A 38 0.06 12.98 -6.33
CA ARG A 38 -1.04 13.57 -7.09
C ARG A 38 -1.57 12.68 -8.19
N ARG A 39 -0.89 11.55 -8.46
CA ARG A 39 -1.32 10.53 -9.41
C ARG A 39 -2.27 9.51 -8.79
N TYR A 40 -2.66 9.75 -7.53
CA TYR A 40 -3.55 8.85 -6.79
C TYR A 40 -4.64 9.63 -6.05
N ASP A 41 -5.81 9.04 -5.96
CA ASP A 41 -6.82 9.37 -4.95
C ASP A 41 -6.53 8.49 -3.72
N MET A 42 -5.92 9.08 -2.69
CA MET A 42 -5.59 8.42 -1.44
C MET A 42 -6.57 8.86 -0.35
N ARG A 43 -7.15 7.90 0.38
CA ARG A 43 -8.12 8.16 1.46
C ARG A 43 -7.71 7.43 2.72
N PRO A 44 -7.12 8.15 3.68
CA PRO A 44 -6.52 7.58 4.87
C PRO A 44 -7.52 6.94 5.80
N ILE A 45 -7.04 5.88 6.46
CA ILE A 45 -7.72 5.23 7.58
C ILE A 45 -6.83 5.32 8.82
N LYS A 46 -5.52 5.04 8.67
CA LYS A 46 -4.54 5.05 9.77
C LYS A 46 -3.14 5.39 9.27
N GLY A 47 -2.38 6.14 10.05
CA GLY A 47 -0.93 6.29 9.90
C GLY A 47 -0.43 6.95 8.61
N LEU A 48 -1.30 7.45 7.75
CA LEU A 48 -0.89 8.22 6.59
C LEU A 48 -0.79 9.69 6.99
N MET A 49 0.40 10.27 6.80
CA MET A 49 0.67 11.68 7.05
C MET A 49 -0.03 12.53 5.99
N ILE A 50 -1.13 13.15 6.40
CA ILE A 50 -1.83 14.14 5.60
C ILE A 50 -1.83 15.40 6.44
N ASP A 51 -1.58 16.54 5.84
CA ASP A 51 -1.68 17.88 6.45
C ASP A 51 -0.63 18.23 7.52
N GLY A 52 0.41 17.43 7.72
CA GLY A 52 1.44 17.73 8.73
C GLY A 52 0.93 17.63 10.18
N GLN A 53 -0.30 17.18 10.38
CA GLN A 53 -0.84 16.85 11.69
C GLN A 53 -0.56 15.39 11.99
N GLN A 54 0.58 15.14 12.64
CA GLN A 54 0.86 13.83 13.20
C GLN A 54 0.55 13.82 14.69
N PRO A 55 -0.02 12.73 15.23
CA PRO A 55 0.13 12.47 16.64
C PRO A 55 1.61 12.42 16.97
N GLU A 56 2.02 12.97 18.11
CA GLU A 56 3.43 13.04 18.51
C GLU A 56 4.16 11.70 18.44
N HIS A 57 3.44 10.60 18.54
CA HIS A 57 3.93 9.23 18.31
C HIS A 57 2.79 8.31 17.85
N GLU A 58 2.96 7.69 16.68
CA GLU A 58 2.18 6.49 16.38
C GLU A 58 2.78 5.32 17.18
N PRO A 59 1.94 4.54 17.87
CA PRO A 59 2.41 3.41 18.70
C PRO A 59 3.05 2.32 17.85
N ASP A 60 2.73 2.28 16.56
CA ASP A 60 3.25 1.35 15.58
C ASP A 60 3.56 2.04 14.24
N ALA A 61 4.15 1.31 13.30
CA ALA A 61 4.46 1.81 11.96
C ALA A 61 3.44 1.31 10.92
N VAL A 62 2.17 1.19 11.31
CA VAL A 62 1.10 0.72 10.43
C VAL A 62 0.49 1.88 9.68
N THR A 63 0.27 1.69 8.38
CA THR A 63 -0.50 2.61 7.53
C THR A 63 -1.61 1.84 6.84
N GLU A 64 -2.81 2.40 6.84
CA GLU A 64 -3.97 1.88 6.12
C GLU A 64 -4.62 3.03 5.34
N PHE A 65 -4.89 2.80 4.05
CA PHE A 65 -5.59 3.77 3.22
C PHE A 65 -6.24 3.10 2.01
N TRP A 66 -7.31 3.69 1.52
CA TRP A 66 -7.80 3.39 0.20
C TRP A 66 -7.02 4.18 -0.84
N ILE A 67 -6.74 3.56 -1.98
CA ILE A 67 -5.99 4.16 -3.08
C ILE A 67 -6.54 3.75 -4.43
N GLN A 68 -6.51 4.69 -5.37
CA GLN A 68 -6.93 4.53 -6.76
C GLN A 68 -6.03 5.41 -7.62
N ASP A 69 -5.76 5.03 -8.86
CA ASP A 69 -5.11 5.93 -9.83
C ASP A 69 -5.93 7.20 -10.06
N ASP A 70 -5.26 8.34 -10.25
CA ASP A 70 -5.87 9.62 -10.61
C ASP A 70 -5.18 10.22 -11.85
N PRO A 71 -5.87 10.33 -13.01
CA PRO A 71 -7.28 10.00 -13.23
C PRO A 71 -7.60 8.49 -13.10
N PRO A 72 -8.84 8.14 -12.73
CA PRO A 72 -9.24 6.75 -12.59
C PRO A 72 -9.00 5.93 -13.86
N ARG A 73 -8.40 4.76 -13.71
CA ARG A 73 -8.17 3.79 -14.78
C ARG A 73 -8.44 2.37 -14.28
N PRO A 74 -8.78 1.43 -15.18
CA PRO A 74 -8.89 0.03 -14.79
C PRO A 74 -7.59 -0.49 -14.19
N LEU A 75 -7.71 -1.22 -13.07
CA LEU A 75 -6.57 -1.81 -12.39
C LEU A 75 -5.92 -2.87 -13.27
N ASP A 76 -4.61 -2.78 -13.45
CA ASP A 76 -3.78 -3.75 -14.12
C ASP A 76 -2.53 -4.07 -13.29
N PHE A 77 -1.70 -5.00 -13.75
CA PHE A 77 -0.48 -5.36 -13.02
C PHE A 77 0.52 -4.20 -12.90
N LEU A 78 0.55 -3.26 -13.83
CA LEU A 78 1.44 -2.09 -13.77
C LEU A 78 0.95 -1.12 -12.68
N SER A 79 -0.35 -0.79 -12.67
CA SER A 79 -0.96 0.02 -11.63
C SER A 79 -0.78 -0.64 -10.25
N LEU A 80 -1.08 -1.94 -10.13
CA LEU A 80 -0.93 -2.67 -8.89
C LEU A 80 0.52 -2.66 -8.36
N THR A 81 1.51 -2.78 -9.27
CA THR A 81 2.93 -2.66 -8.90
C THR A 81 3.26 -1.25 -8.38
N ALA A 82 2.79 -0.22 -9.06
CA ALA A 82 3.01 1.17 -8.65
C ALA A 82 2.33 1.48 -7.31
N ILE A 83 1.14 0.94 -7.07
CA ILE A 83 0.44 1.02 -5.79
C ILE A 83 1.23 0.32 -4.68
N CYS A 84 1.85 -0.83 -4.94
CA CYS A 84 2.72 -1.50 -3.97
C CYS A 84 3.92 -0.65 -3.53
N ASP A 85 4.37 0.31 -4.34
CA ASP A 85 5.45 1.25 -4.03
C ASP A 85 4.94 2.61 -3.49
N SER A 86 3.64 2.81 -3.38
CA SER A 86 3.05 4.10 -2.98
C SER A 86 3.08 4.36 -1.47
N PHE A 87 3.51 3.40 -0.68
CA PHE A 87 3.60 3.56 0.78
C PHE A 87 4.81 4.40 1.17
N VAL A 88 4.56 5.43 1.99
CA VAL A 88 5.67 6.22 2.55
C VAL A 88 6.61 5.33 3.38
N PRO A 89 7.92 5.61 3.41
CA PRO A 89 8.86 4.88 4.25
C PRO A 89 8.40 4.82 5.71
N ARG A 90 8.40 3.63 6.30
CA ARG A 90 7.88 3.42 7.66
C ARG A 90 8.57 4.27 8.73
N ILE A 91 9.80 4.72 8.47
CA ILE A 91 10.51 5.63 9.37
C ILE A 91 9.74 6.94 9.58
N PHE A 92 9.05 7.46 8.55
CA PHE A 92 8.26 8.68 8.65
C PHE A 92 6.98 8.50 9.47
N VAL A 93 6.45 7.29 9.54
CA VAL A 93 5.30 6.96 10.37
C VAL A 93 5.72 6.74 11.82
N ARG A 94 6.89 6.11 12.04
CA ARG A 94 7.33 5.71 13.38
C ARG A 94 8.05 6.81 14.15
N LYS A 95 8.73 7.70 13.47
CA LYS A 95 9.57 8.73 14.08
C LYS A 95 9.39 10.04 13.33
N MET A 96 8.98 11.07 14.05
CA MET A 96 8.83 12.41 13.45
C MET A 96 10.14 12.94 12.91
N GLY A 97 10.10 13.58 11.75
CA GLY A 97 11.25 14.24 11.14
C GLY A 97 11.37 13.97 9.64
N ARG A 98 12.26 14.71 9.00
CA ARG A 98 12.65 14.50 7.60
C ARG A 98 13.96 13.75 7.58
N TYR A 99 13.90 12.51 7.13
CA TYR A 99 15.06 11.64 7.01
C TYR A 99 15.33 11.38 5.54
N PRO A 100 16.57 11.52 5.04
CA PRO A 100 16.92 10.91 3.78
C PRO A 100 16.64 9.42 3.84
N ALA A 101 15.81 8.93 2.95
CA ALA A 101 15.43 7.53 2.87
C ALA A 101 15.32 7.10 1.41
N GLY A 102 15.59 5.83 1.13
CA GLY A 102 15.50 5.28 -0.21
C GLY A 102 15.30 3.78 -0.19
N THR A 103 14.52 3.28 -1.14
CA THR A 103 14.27 1.85 -1.34
C THR A 103 15.53 1.18 -1.86
N ILE A 104 15.98 0.12 -1.20
CA ILE A 104 17.06 -0.76 -1.64
C ILE A 104 16.51 -1.86 -2.53
N SER A 105 15.38 -2.43 -2.14
CA SER A 105 14.72 -3.48 -2.89
C SER A 105 13.22 -3.42 -2.69
N LEU A 106 12.49 -3.77 -3.74
CA LEU A 106 11.04 -4.00 -3.71
C LEU A 106 10.75 -5.30 -4.45
N THR A 107 10.03 -6.19 -3.80
CA THR A 107 9.49 -7.40 -4.42
C THR A 107 7.97 -7.37 -4.30
N THR A 108 7.28 -7.60 -5.41
CA THR A 108 5.82 -7.72 -5.45
C THR A 108 5.42 -9.13 -5.87
N TYR A 109 4.50 -9.72 -5.12
CA TYR A 109 3.88 -11.01 -5.42
C TYR A 109 2.41 -10.78 -5.77
N PHE A 110 2.03 -11.14 -6.99
CA PHE A 110 0.65 -11.03 -7.45
C PHE A 110 -0.13 -12.29 -7.09
N HIS A 111 -1.24 -12.11 -6.38
CA HIS A 111 -2.20 -13.15 -6.04
C HIS A 111 -3.44 -13.08 -6.95
N ALA A 112 -3.69 -11.91 -7.53
CA ALA A 112 -4.75 -11.71 -8.51
C ALA A 112 -4.36 -12.22 -9.90
N ASP A 113 -5.34 -12.74 -10.62
CA ASP A 113 -5.27 -12.96 -12.06
C ASP A 113 -5.93 -11.78 -12.83
N THR A 114 -5.87 -11.84 -14.14
CA THR A 114 -6.45 -10.80 -15.00
C THR A 114 -7.98 -10.68 -14.82
N ALA A 115 -8.68 -11.77 -14.52
CA ALA A 115 -10.13 -11.73 -14.34
C ALA A 115 -10.50 -10.98 -13.05
N LEU A 116 -9.78 -11.24 -11.94
CA LEU A 116 -9.98 -10.54 -10.69
C LEU A 116 -9.66 -9.04 -10.81
N LEU A 117 -8.56 -8.68 -11.49
CA LEU A 117 -8.22 -7.28 -11.74
C LEU A 117 -9.28 -6.58 -12.60
N SER A 118 -9.81 -7.27 -13.60
CA SER A 118 -10.92 -6.75 -14.42
C SER A 118 -12.19 -6.49 -13.61
N THR A 119 -12.50 -7.38 -12.64
CA THR A 119 -13.65 -7.21 -11.75
C THR A 119 -13.46 -6.02 -10.81
N GLN A 120 -12.24 -5.79 -10.31
CA GLN A 120 -11.90 -4.61 -9.50
C GLN A 120 -12.13 -3.31 -10.28
N GLY A 121 -11.91 -3.32 -11.60
CA GLY A 121 -12.16 -2.16 -12.46
C GLY A 121 -11.40 -0.93 -12.02
N THR A 122 -12.11 0.18 -11.82
CA THR A 122 -11.55 1.46 -11.37
C THR A 122 -11.76 1.72 -9.87
N HIS A 123 -12.26 0.75 -9.11
CA HIS A 123 -12.54 0.96 -7.68
C HIS A 123 -11.25 1.11 -6.87
N HIS A 124 -11.32 1.83 -5.76
CA HIS A 124 -10.22 1.91 -4.82
C HIS A 124 -9.84 0.52 -4.30
N VAL A 125 -8.55 0.30 -4.15
CA VAL A 125 -8.02 -0.86 -3.43
C VAL A 125 -7.60 -0.43 -2.02
N LEU A 126 -7.66 -1.34 -1.06
CA LEU A 126 -7.21 -1.09 0.29
C LEU A 126 -5.75 -1.50 0.41
N GLY A 127 -4.91 -0.55 0.80
CA GLY A 127 -3.51 -0.77 1.10
C GLY A 127 -3.25 -0.78 2.60
N LEU A 128 -2.50 -1.77 3.06
CA LEU A 128 -2.03 -1.90 4.43
C LEU A 128 -0.53 -2.14 4.40
N ALA A 129 0.25 -1.34 5.14
CA ALA A 129 1.69 -1.56 5.26
C ALA A 129 2.16 -1.44 6.70
N ARG A 130 3.21 -2.22 7.03
CA ARG A 130 3.84 -2.26 8.35
C ARG A 130 5.33 -2.53 8.23
N ALA A 131 6.09 -2.19 9.29
CA ALA A 131 7.45 -2.66 9.48
C ALA A 131 7.52 -3.64 10.65
N THR A 132 8.43 -4.58 10.55
CA THR A 132 8.75 -5.50 11.65
C THR A 132 9.88 -4.93 12.51
N ARG A 133 10.89 -4.31 11.89
CA ARG A 133 12.09 -3.86 12.60
C ARG A 133 12.70 -2.60 11.97
N PHE A 134 13.22 -1.73 12.84
CA PHE A 134 14.12 -0.63 12.50
C PHE A 134 15.47 -0.88 13.17
N GLY A 135 16.56 -0.69 12.44
CA GLY A 135 17.90 -0.85 13.01
C GLY A 135 19.00 -0.66 11.96
N LEU A 136 20.18 -0.22 12.40
CA LEU A 136 21.37 -0.05 11.56
C LEU A 136 21.15 0.83 10.31
N GLY A 137 20.25 1.82 10.39
CA GLY A 137 19.89 2.68 9.25
C GLY A 137 18.96 2.04 8.23
N TYR A 138 18.31 0.91 8.56
CA TYR A 138 17.37 0.21 7.68
C TYR A 138 16.06 -0.12 8.40
N HIS A 139 15.01 -0.28 7.62
CA HIS A 139 13.79 -0.95 8.04
C HIS A 139 13.25 -1.83 6.91
N ASP A 140 12.51 -2.85 7.28
CA ASP A 140 11.67 -3.60 6.36
C ASP A 140 10.31 -2.90 6.19
N GLN A 141 9.62 -3.21 5.12
CA GLN A 141 8.23 -2.83 4.90
C GLN A 141 7.51 -3.97 4.19
N SER A 142 6.51 -4.52 4.85
CA SER A 142 5.57 -5.46 4.23
C SER A 142 4.27 -4.74 3.94
N ALA A 143 3.71 -4.96 2.76
CA ALA A 143 2.41 -4.42 2.40
C ALA A 143 1.49 -5.47 1.79
N GLU A 144 0.20 -5.25 1.97
CA GLU A 144 -0.89 -6.03 1.44
C GLU A 144 -1.82 -5.10 0.67
N ILE A 145 -2.23 -5.51 -0.53
CA ILE A 145 -3.20 -4.79 -1.35
C ILE A 145 -4.43 -5.67 -1.52
N TRP A 146 -5.58 -5.14 -1.13
CA TRP A 146 -6.84 -5.85 -1.12
C TRP A 146 -7.85 -5.16 -2.04
N SER A 147 -8.70 -5.95 -2.69
CA SER A 147 -9.85 -5.43 -3.42
C SER A 147 -10.88 -4.79 -2.47
N ASP A 148 -11.81 -4.04 -3.02
CA ASP A 148 -12.98 -3.53 -2.29
C ASP A 148 -13.91 -4.66 -1.79
N GLN A 149 -13.76 -5.87 -2.33
CA GLN A 149 -14.45 -7.10 -1.92
C GLN A 149 -13.60 -8.01 -1.01
N GLN A 150 -12.55 -7.45 -0.38
CA GLN A 150 -11.68 -8.15 0.58
C GLN A 150 -10.92 -9.35 -0.02
N GLN A 151 -10.62 -9.32 -1.33
CA GLN A 151 -9.77 -10.31 -1.96
C GLN A 151 -8.33 -9.80 -2.00
N LEU A 152 -7.36 -10.62 -1.59
CA LEU A 152 -5.95 -10.26 -1.62
C LEU A 152 -5.45 -10.22 -3.07
N LEU A 153 -5.04 -9.03 -3.53
CA LEU A 153 -4.57 -8.80 -4.90
C LEU A 153 -3.06 -8.95 -5.03
N ALA A 154 -2.33 -8.40 -4.08
CA ALA A 154 -0.86 -8.48 -4.05
C ALA A 154 -0.33 -8.35 -2.63
N THR A 155 0.87 -8.88 -2.43
CA THR A 155 1.74 -8.55 -1.29
C THR A 155 3.04 -7.99 -1.80
N SER A 156 3.64 -7.07 -1.04
CA SER A 156 4.98 -6.58 -1.36
C SER A 156 5.88 -6.55 -0.14
N HIS A 157 7.18 -6.63 -0.42
CA HIS A 157 8.22 -6.54 0.60
C HIS A 157 9.32 -5.60 0.15
N GLN A 158 9.66 -4.63 1.00
CA GLN A 158 10.71 -3.66 0.74
C GLN A 158 11.77 -3.68 1.83
N VAL A 159 13.00 -3.36 1.44
CA VAL A 159 14.05 -2.91 2.36
C VAL A 159 14.35 -1.46 2.03
N VAL A 160 14.27 -0.61 3.04
CA VAL A 160 14.47 0.84 2.92
C VAL A 160 15.61 1.27 3.83
N TYR A 161 16.57 2.01 3.29
CA TYR A 161 17.60 2.65 4.09
C TYR A 161 17.14 4.04 4.54
N PHE A 162 17.62 4.51 5.69
CA PHE A 162 17.43 5.89 6.14
C PHE A 162 18.63 6.40 6.94
N LYS A 163 18.82 7.71 6.92
CA LYS A 163 19.79 8.39 7.78
C LYS A 163 19.02 9.19 8.83
N ALA A 164 19.18 8.82 10.12
CA ALA A 164 18.59 9.51 11.26
C ALA A 164 19.63 10.37 11.96
#